data_2470143043d1d5fcbdb03374479bc6cb
#
_entry.id   2470143043d1d5fcbdb03374479bc6cb
#
_cell.length_a   1.000
_cell.length_b   1.000
_cell.length_c   1.000
_cell.angle_alpha   90.00
_cell.angle_beta   90.00
_cell.angle_gamma   90.00
#
_symmetry.space_group_name_H-M   'P 1'
#
loop_
_entity.id
_entity.type
_entity.pdbx_description
1 polymer ?
#
loop_
_entity_poly.entity_id
_entity_poly.type
_entity_poly.pdbx_seq_one_letter_code
_entity_poly.pdbx_strand_id
1 'polypeptide(L)'
;MNLSLNTNNQIFVDDHFARASIGKNGIGKKVLEGDCITPVGRFSLRCLMYRADRYPPPKTQLHVEKIQKTDGWCNDPEDPNYN
;
A
#
# COMPACT_ATOMS: atom_id res chain seq x y z
N MET A 1 -6.11 -2.80 -15.37
CA MET A 1 -5.00 -3.44 -14.62
C MET A 1 -5.49 -3.87 -13.26
N ASN A 2 -5.25 -5.11 -12.91
CA ASN A 2 -5.62 -5.63 -11.59
C ASN A 2 -4.37 -6.04 -10.82
N LEU A 3 -4.37 -5.70 -9.54
CA LEU A 3 -3.34 -6.12 -8.59
C LEU A 3 -3.96 -7.13 -7.65
N SER A 4 -3.26 -8.24 -7.42
CA SER A 4 -3.69 -9.27 -6.44
C SER A 4 -2.59 -9.45 -5.41
N LEU A 5 -2.96 -9.41 -4.16
CA LEU A 5 -2.05 -9.60 -3.03
C LEU A 5 -2.46 -10.86 -2.29
N ASN A 6 -1.50 -11.75 -2.02
CA ASN A 6 -1.76 -12.99 -1.30
C ASN A 6 -1.09 -13.02 0.08
N THR A 7 -1.33 -14.09 0.82
CA THR A 7 -0.82 -14.26 2.17
C THR A 7 0.68 -14.61 2.22
N ASN A 8 1.30 -14.83 1.06
CA ASN A 8 2.74 -15.15 0.96
C ASN A 8 3.58 -13.92 0.64
N ASN A 9 3.07 -12.73 0.90
CA ASN A 9 3.75 -11.45 0.63
C ASN A 9 4.08 -11.28 -0.85
N GLN A 10 3.20 -11.75 -1.73
CA GLN A 10 3.36 -11.63 -3.17
C GLN A 10 2.25 -10.77 -3.75
N ILE A 11 2.64 -9.83 -4.60
CA ILE A 11 1.71 -9.02 -5.37
C ILE A 11 1.84 -9.38 -6.84
N PHE A 12 0.71 -9.58 -7.50
CA PHE A 12 0.64 -9.97 -8.90
C PHE A 12 0.02 -8.86 -9.73
N VAL A 13 0.65 -8.55 -10.86
CA VAL A 13 0.18 -7.57 -11.83
C VAL A 13 0.28 -8.25 -13.20
N ASP A 14 -0.85 -8.65 -13.76
CA ASP A 14 -0.89 -9.40 -15.02
C ASP A 14 0.02 -10.65 -14.92
N ASP A 15 1.04 -10.77 -15.77
CA ASP A 15 1.97 -11.91 -15.78
C ASP A 15 3.19 -11.70 -14.87
N HIS A 16 3.24 -10.60 -14.17
CA HIS A 16 4.39 -10.25 -13.32
C HIS A 16 4.03 -10.39 -11.85
N PHE A 17 5.04 -10.71 -11.04
CA PHE A 17 4.87 -10.67 -9.60
C PHE A 17 6.09 -10.06 -8.93
N ALA A 18 5.87 -9.56 -7.72
CA ALA A 18 6.91 -8.98 -6.91
C ALA A 18 6.61 -9.25 -5.43
N ARG A 19 7.60 -9.01 -4.59
CA ARG A 19 7.41 -9.06 -3.15
C ARG A 19 6.61 -7.85 -2.70
N ALA A 20 5.75 -8.06 -1.72
CA ALA A 20 4.97 -7.00 -1.09
C ALA A 20 4.99 -7.17 0.42
N SER A 21 4.81 -6.06 1.13
CA SER A 21 4.62 -6.10 2.57
C SER A 21 3.14 -6.18 2.88
N ILE A 22 2.80 -7.02 3.85
CA ILE A 22 1.44 -7.11 4.39
C ILE A 22 1.51 -6.81 5.89
N GLY A 23 0.36 -6.58 6.48
CA GLY A 23 0.27 -6.36 7.91
C GLY A 23 0.93 -7.48 8.71
N LYS A 24 1.54 -7.14 9.85
CA LYS A 24 2.24 -8.09 10.72
C LYS A 24 1.37 -9.28 11.08
N ASN A 25 0.06 -9.07 11.24
CA ASN A 25 -0.91 -10.10 11.59
C ASN A 25 -1.63 -10.69 10.37
N GLY A 26 -1.08 -10.47 9.17
CA GLY A 26 -1.55 -11.10 7.95
C GLY A 26 -2.68 -10.35 7.26
N ILE A 27 -3.36 -11.06 6.36
CA ILE A 27 -4.49 -10.55 5.62
C ILE A 27 -5.76 -11.12 6.23
N GLY A 28 -6.74 -10.28 6.50
CA GLY A 28 -7.99 -10.75 7.10
C GLY A 28 -8.99 -9.62 7.26
N LYS A 29 -10.01 -9.89 8.07
CA LYS A 29 -11.02 -8.90 8.39
C LYS A 29 -10.41 -7.83 9.31
N LYS A 30 -10.39 -6.59 8.83
CA LYS A 30 -9.89 -5.49 9.63
C LYS A 30 -10.89 -5.15 10.72
N VAL A 31 -10.39 -5.06 11.96
CA VAL A 31 -11.23 -4.79 13.14
C VAL A 31 -11.10 -3.34 13.56
N LEU A 32 -9.86 -2.83 13.63
CA LEU A 32 -9.59 -1.45 14.04
C LEU A 32 -8.22 -0.98 13.51
N GLU A 33 -8.00 0.32 13.53
CA GLU A 33 -6.69 0.86 13.20
C GLU A 33 -5.64 0.38 14.20
N GLY A 34 -4.47 0.03 13.68
CA GLY A 34 -3.37 -0.47 14.51
C GLY A 34 -3.42 -1.96 14.81
N ASP A 35 -4.39 -2.71 14.28
CA ASP A 35 -4.47 -4.15 14.46
C ASP A 35 -3.44 -4.94 13.63
N CYS A 36 -2.67 -4.26 12.79
CA CYS A 36 -1.64 -4.85 11.93
C CYS A 36 -2.18 -5.89 10.95
N ILE A 37 -3.44 -5.72 10.53
CA ILE A 37 -4.08 -6.59 9.55
C ILE A 37 -4.24 -5.83 8.23
N THR A 38 -3.81 -6.45 7.13
CA THR A 38 -4.11 -5.98 5.80
C THR A 38 -5.52 -6.44 5.45
N PRO A 39 -6.45 -5.53 5.15
CA PRO A 39 -7.84 -5.92 4.93
C PRO A 39 -8.02 -6.78 3.70
N VAL A 40 -8.82 -7.83 3.82
CA VAL A 40 -9.26 -8.62 2.68
C VAL A 40 -10.38 -7.89 1.96
N GLY A 41 -10.38 -7.94 0.62
CA GLY A 41 -11.42 -7.31 -0.17
C GLY A 41 -10.90 -6.81 -1.51
N ARG A 42 -11.78 -6.10 -2.21
CA ARG A 42 -11.47 -5.43 -3.46
C ARG A 42 -11.50 -3.92 -3.24
N PHE A 43 -10.44 -3.26 -3.69
CA PHE A 43 -10.27 -1.82 -3.47
C PHE A 43 -9.83 -1.15 -4.77
N SER A 44 -10.31 0.05 -4.99
CA SER A 44 -9.87 0.87 -6.11
C SER A 44 -8.48 1.43 -5.84
N LEU A 45 -7.63 1.40 -6.86
CA LEU A 45 -6.34 2.08 -6.80
C LEU A 45 -6.56 3.59 -6.96
N ARG A 46 -5.98 4.39 -6.09
CA ARG A 46 -6.19 5.84 -6.06
C ARG A 46 -4.98 6.60 -6.56
N CYS A 47 -3.82 6.30 -6.04
CA CYS A 47 -2.57 6.91 -6.46
C CYS A 47 -1.42 5.94 -6.18
N LEU A 48 -0.28 6.25 -6.77
CA LEU A 48 0.95 5.51 -6.56
C LEU A 48 2.00 6.46 -6.00
N MET A 49 2.57 6.12 -4.86
CA MET A 49 3.66 6.86 -4.25
C MET A 49 4.95 6.08 -4.43
N TYR A 50 6.04 6.75 -4.77
CA TYR A 50 7.29 6.07 -5.06
C TYR A 50 8.52 6.83 -4.53
N ARG A 51 9.60 6.10 -4.38
CA ARG A 51 10.89 6.63 -3.95
C ARG A 51 11.66 7.17 -5.16
N ALA A 52 11.50 8.47 -5.43
CA ALA A 52 12.15 9.11 -6.57
C ALA A 52 13.68 9.18 -6.42
N ASP A 53 14.18 9.05 -5.19
CA ASP A 53 15.61 8.99 -4.90
C ASP A 53 16.23 7.64 -5.28
N ARG A 54 15.40 6.62 -5.56
CA ARG A 54 15.88 5.26 -5.89
C ARG A 54 15.44 4.78 -7.25
N TYR A 55 14.29 5.26 -7.75
CA TYR A 55 13.67 4.73 -8.96
C TYR A 55 13.20 5.85 -9.86
N PRO A 56 13.19 5.64 -11.18
CA PRO A 56 12.53 6.56 -12.10
C PRO A 56 11.01 6.51 -11.92
N PRO A 57 10.28 7.51 -12.43
CA PRO A 57 8.83 7.49 -12.35
C PRO A 57 8.24 6.22 -12.98
N PRO A 58 7.31 5.54 -12.29
CA PRO A 58 6.68 4.36 -12.86
C PRO A 58 5.77 4.74 -14.03
N LYS A 59 5.66 3.83 -15.00
CA LYS A 59 4.76 4.00 -16.14
C LYS A 59 3.37 3.54 -15.74
N THR A 60 2.46 4.48 -15.56
CA THR A 60 1.10 4.17 -15.13
C THR A 60 0.17 5.32 -15.47
N GLN A 61 -1.13 5.02 -15.59
CA GLN A 61 -2.16 6.05 -15.74
C GLN A 61 -2.67 6.56 -14.40
N LEU A 62 -2.24 5.97 -13.29
CA LEU A 62 -2.57 6.45 -11.96
C LEU A 62 -1.86 7.76 -11.69
N HIS A 63 -2.48 8.58 -10.82
CA HIS A 63 -1.79 9.73 -10.27
C HIS A 63 -0.55 9.25 -9.50
N VAL A 64 0.60 9.87 -9.76
CA VAL A 64 1.89 9.47 -9.20
C VAL A 64 2.43 10.59 -8.33
N GLU A 65 2.86 10.26 -7.12
CA GLU A 65 3.45 11.20 -6.17
C GLU A 65 4.82 10.71 -5.69
N LYS A 66 5.75 11.64 -5.58
CA LYS A 66 7.06 11.35 -4.98
C LYS A 66 6.93 11.34 -3.46
N ILE A 67 7.47 10.32 -2.82
CA ILE A 67 7.54 10.29 -1.36
C ILE A 67 8.57 11.31 -0.90
N GLN A 68 8.16 12.20 -0.01
CA GLN A 68 9.01 13.25 0.55
C GLN A 68 9.58 12.79 1.91
N LYS A 69 10.73 13.36 2.28
CA LYS A 69 11.33 13.06 3.59
C LYS A 69 10.45 13.50 4.75
N THR A 70 9.57 14.46 4.50
CA THR A 70 8.62 14.98 5.49
C THR A 70 7.33 14.18 5.55
N ASP A 71 7.12 13.24 4.65
CA ASP A 71 5.93 12.40 4.67
C ASP A 71 5.99 11.47 5.87
N GLY A 72 4.91 11.41 6.61
CA GLY A 72 4.79 10.58 7.78
C GLY A 72 3.57 9.69 7.71
N TRP A 73 3.52 8.74 8.61
CA TRP A 73 2.40 7.83 8.76
C TRP A 73 1.84 7.92 10.16
N CYS A 74 0.55 8.13 10.28
CA CYS A 74 -0.14 8.15 11.57
C CYS A 74 -1.42 7.32 11.48
N ASN A 75 -1.51 6.29 12.30
CA ASN A 75 -2.66 5.40 12.32
C ASN A 75 -3.55 5.59 13.56
N ASP A 76 -3.35 6.67 14.30
CA ASP A 76 -4.21 7.00 15.43
C ASP A 76 -5.35 7.93 14.96
N PRO A 77 -6.61 7.43 14.90
CA PRO A 77 -7.72 8.23 14.39
C PRO A 77 -8.03 9.48 15.22
N GLU A 78 -7.55 9.55 16.45
CA GLU A 78 -7.76 10.71 17.32
C GLU A 78 -6.64 11.75 17.20
N ASP A 79 -5.55 11.42 16.51
CA ASP A 79 -4.45 12.35 16.28
C ASP A 79 -4.79 13.28 15.12
N PRO A 80 -4.55 14.60 15.24
CA PRO A 80 -4.80 15.54 14.15
C PRO A 80 -3.95 15.26 12.90
N ASN A 81 -2.87 14.51 13.02
CA ASN A 81 -2.03 14.11 11.89
C ASN A 81 -2.45 12.77 11.27
N TYR A 82 -3.57 12.21 11.67
CA TYR A 82 -4.08 10.94 11.11
C TYR A 82 -4.19 11.00 9.59
N ASN A 83 -3.66 9.98 8.94
CA ASN A 83 -3.67 9.92 7.49
C ASN A 83 -3.88 8.50 6.95
#